data_3a0c898d010d812feb7d6b7907057693
#
_entry.id   3a0c898d010d812feb7d6b7907057693
#
_cell.length_a   1.000
_cell.length_b   1.000
_cell.length_c   1.000
_cell.angle_alpha   90.00
_cell.angle_beta   90.00
_cell.angle_gamma   90.00
#
_symmetry.space_group_name_H-M   'P 1'
#
loop_
_entity.id
_entity.type
_entity.pdbx_description
1 polymer ?
#
loop_
_entity_poly.entity_id
_entity_poly.type
_entity_poly.pdbx_seq_one_letter_code
_entity_poly.pdbx_strand_id
1 'polypeptide(L)'
;MFSRLTFFFIAGTLLCCQLSKTENALTGPEIVSPGEVGLIADSLDLIRDHIQWAIDSQYIAGGVALVARDGKIAWYEAVGFSDRVKQDSLRKDDIFRIASMTKPITTTAIMQLFEQGKLDTSDPVSKYIPEFANSLVVDSFNEADSSYTTRPASRAVTIHDLLTHTSGLTYSYPGSKSGIIYSKFGVIEGWTKDSVLLADNVRIFARLPLMHDPGVQFTYGTSVDVLGRVVEVVSGQPLDAYIEEHILSPLEMVDTYFYLPAEKYDRLVDVWYTADANPEVYHDDYAVSGAKMYFAGGAGLNSTAMDYFKFANALMMGGIRDNTRILKEETVASMTSNHLDTLHLSDGEQFGYGFSVYTADGSFGRKMGRYSWGGFWQTIFWVDPSRNIVALLMTNARETPKWNELFDGYERIVNQSVKE
;
A
#
# COMPACT_ATOMS: atom_id res chain seq x y z
N MET A 1 30.36 76.40 -41.58
CA MET A 1 29.45 76.63 -40.46
C MET A 1 28.91 75.29 -40.07
N PHE A 2 29.65 74.61 -39.18
CA PHE A 2 29.34 73.21 -38.76
C PHE A 2 28.79 73.23 -37.36
N SER A 3 27.51 72.77 -37.18
CA SER A 3 26.86 72.63 -35.94
C SER A 3 27.16 71.23 -35.38
N ARG A 4 27.72 71.15 -34.17
CA ARG A 4 27.97 69.89 -33.42
C ARG A 4 26.72 69.55 -32.65
N LEU A 5 26.12 68.41 -32.94
CA LEU A 5 25.08 67.78 -32.07
C LEU A 5 25.78 66.91 -31.02
N THR A 6 25.54 67.24 -29.76
CA THR A 6 26.00 66.45 -28.57
C THR A 6 24.91 65.43 -28.19
N PHE A 7 25.22 64.15 -28.28
CA PHE A 7 24.34 63.10 -27.78
C PHE A 7 24.63 62.85 -26.29
N PHE A 8 23.60 63.01 -25.45
CA PHE A 8 23.63 62.57 -24.09
C PHE A 8 23.19 61.09 -24.00
N PHE A 9 24.09 60.22 -23.52
CA PHE A 9 23.76 58.84 -23.16
C PHE A 9 23.26 58.84 -21.72
N ILE A 10 21.97 58.51 -21.52
CA ILE A 10 21.43 58.19 -20.19
C ILE A 10 21.64 56.70 -19.98
N ALA A 11 22.57 56.34 -19.06
CA ALA A 11 22.76 54.98 -18.59
C ALA A 11 21.65 54.66 -17.58
N GLY A 12 20.62 53.94 -18.02
CA GLY A 12 19.60 53.34 -17.15
C GLY A 12 20.18 52.10 -16.50
N THR A 13 20.47 52.15 -15.19
CA THR A 13 20.77 50.97 -14.36
C THR A 13 19.49 50.15 -14.15
N LEU A 14 19.36 49.04 -14.88
CA LEU A 14 18.38 48.00 -14.59
C LEU A 14 18.81 47.30 -13.31
N LEU A 15 18.13 47.59 -12.20
CA LEU A 15 18.22 46.83 -10.94
C LEU A 15 17.45 45.52 -11.15
N CYS A 16 18.18 44.46 -11.48
CA CYS A 16 17.66 43.12 -11.59
C CYS A 16 17.43 42.59 -10.14
N CYS A 17 16.18 42.69 -9.61
CA CYS A 17 15.78 41.97 -8.42
C CYS A 17 15.85 40.48 -8.73
N GLN A 18 16.96 39.83 -8.39
CA GLN A 18 17.01 38.40 -8.25
C GLN A 18 16.14 38.04 -7.01
N LEU A 19 14.89 37.66 -7.26
CA LEU A 19 14.11 36.85 -6.31
C LEU A 19 14.86 35.52 -6.18
N SER A 20 15.64 35.36 -5.13
CA SER A 20 16.11 34.06 -4.70
C SER A 20 14.88 33.23 -4.33
N LYS A 21 14.44 32.35 -5.25
CA LYS A 21 13.66 31.19 -4.87
C LYS A 21 14.56 30.37 -3.93
N THR A 22 14.39 30.52 -2.62
CA THR A 22 14.78 29.47 -1.69
C THR A 22 13.86 28.30 -2.03
N GLU A 23 14.34 27.39 -2.89
CA GLU A 23 13.87 26.02 -2.90
C GLU A 23 14.12 25.51 -1.51
N ASN A 24 13.10 25.44 -0.64
CA ASN A 24 13.13 24.62 0.53
C ASN A 24 13.24 23.18 0.01
N ALA A 25 14.45 22.68 -0.12
CA ALA A 25 14.66 21.25 -0.26
C ALA A 25 13.96 20.61 0.93
N LEU A 26 13.03 19.69 0.67
CA LEU A 26 12.37 18.91 1.70
C LEU A 26 13.49 18.22 2.49
N THR A 27 13.57 18.48 3.78
CA THR A 27 14.51 17.77 4.64
C THR A 27 13.97 16.36 4.85
N GLY A 28 14.82 15.33 4.72
CA GLY A 28 14.42 13.95 5.02
C GLY A 28 13.81 13.86 6.43
N PRO A 29 13.03 12.79 6.74
CA PRO A 29 12.45 12.62 8.06
C PRO A 29 13.49 12.70 9.16
N GLU A 30 13.21 13.48 10.20
CA GLU A 30 14.13 13.70 11.32
C GLU A 30 14.27 12.39 12.12
N ILE A 31 15.52 11.99 12.41
CA ILE A 31 15.83 10.86 13.27
C ILE A 31 16.26 11.42 14.62
N VAL A 32 15.60 10.98 15.70
CA VAL A 32 15.80 11.48 17.05
C VAL A 32 16.03 10.34 18.04
N SER A 33 16.52 10.66 19.24
CA SER A 33 16.54 9.66 20.31
C SER A 33 15.11 9.32 20.77
N PRO A 34 14.79 8.05 21.12
CA PRO A 34 13.44 7.66 21.56
C PRO A 34 12.89 8.53 22.69
N GLY A 35 13.75 8.94 23.62
CA GLY A 35 13.36 9.77 24.74
C GLY A 35 12.83 11.16 24.36
N GLU A 36 13.26 11.74 23.25
CA GLU A 36 12.82 13.05 22.77
C GLU A 36 11.34 13.05 22.34
N VAL A 37 10.84 11.89 21.90
CA VAL A 37 9.44 11.71 21.50
C VAL A 37 8.65 10.87 22.52
N GLY A 38 9.15 10.76 23.76
CA GLY A 38 8.45 10.06 24.84
C GLY A 38 8.35 8.55 24.64
N LEU A 39 9.34 7.93 23.99
CA LEU A 39 9.51 6.49 23.90
C LEU A 39 10.64 6.01 24.80
N ILE A 40 10.61 4.73 25.18
CA ILE A 40 11.62 4.08 26.04
C ILE A 40 12.61 3.35 25.13
N ALA A 41 13.86 3.80 25.09
CA ALA A 41 14.90 3.24 24.21
C ALA A 41 15.13 1.75 24.47
N ASP A 42 15.33 1.33 25.73
CA ASP A 42 15.58 -0.07 26.09
C ASP A 42 14.41 -1.00 25.66
N SER A 43 13.18 -0.47 25.64
CA SER A 43 12.04 -1.24 25.13
C SER A 43 12.09 -1.40 23.61
N LEU A 44 12.46 -0.34 22.87
CA LEU A 44 12.58 -0.41 21.41
C LEU A 44 13.76 -1.30 20.97
N ASP A 45 14.84 -1.37 21.74
CA ASP A 45 15.96 -2.25 21.44
C ASP A 45 15.58 -3.75 21.44
N LEU A 46 14.53 -4.13 22.18
CA LEU A 46 13.95 -5.48 22.11
C LEU A 46 13.41 -5.85 20.72
N ILE A 47 13.14 -4.88 19.85
CA ILE A 47 12.73 -5.14 18.46
C ILE A 47 13.82 -5.92 17.73
N ARG A 48 15.09 -5.53 17.91
CA ARG A 48 16.23 -6.24 17.31
C ARG A 48 16.26 -7.70 17.74
N ASP A 49 16.16 -7.95 19.05
CA ASP A 49 16.19 -9.30 19.60
C ASP A 49 15.01 -10.14 19.12
N HIS A 50 13.84 -9.51 18.97
CA HIS A 50 12.64 -10.17 18.49
C HIS A 50 12.74 -10.55 16.99
N ILE A 51 13.28 -9.68 16.13
CA ILE A 51 13.58 -9.99 14.74
C ILE A 51 14.68 -11.07 14.67
N GLN A 52 15.73 -10.99 15.49
CA GLN A 52 16.80 -11.99 15.54
C GLN A 52 16.28 -13.37 15.95
N TRP A 53 15.36 -13.44 16.92
CA TRP A 53 14.68 -14.69 17.28
C TRP A 53 13.98 -15.33 16.05
N ALA A 54 13.29 -14.54 15.23
CA ALA A 54 12.62 -15.06 14.04
C ALA A 54 13.63 -15.54 12.96
N ILE A 55 14.78 -14.87 12.85
CA ILE A 55 15.87 -15.27 11.96
C ILE A 55 16.52 -16.57 12.43
N ASP A 56 16.85 -16.69 13.72
CA ASP A 56 17.46 -17.87 14.32
C ASP A 56 16.52 -19.09 14.24
N SER A 57 15.22 -18.85 14.35
CA SER A 57 14.16 -19.84 14.15
C SER A 57 13.89 -20.17 12.67
N GLN A 58 14.59 -19.52 11.73
CA GLN A 58 14.46 -19.68 10.29
C GLN A 58 13.09 -19.26 9.71
N TYR A 59 12.31 -18.48 10.45
CA TYR A 59 11.00 -17.99 10.00
C TYR A 59 11.12 -16.89 8.94
N ILE A 60 12.15 -16.05 9.05
CA ILE A 60 12.50 -14.99 8.09
C ILE A 60 14.00 -14.99 7.81
N ALA A 61 14.43 -14.40 6.68
CA ALA A 61 15.84 -14.17 6.40
C ALA A 61 16.37 -12.91 7.08
N GLY A 62 15.54 -11.89 7.18
CA GLY A 62 15.84 -10.62 7.79
C GLY A 62 14.60 -9.71 7.83
N GLY A 63 14.73 -8.57 8.47
CA GLY A 63 13.68 -7.56 8.54
C GLY A 63 14.21 -6.15 8.73
N VAL A 64 13.52 -5.19 8.12
CA VAL A 64 13.69 -3.76 8.37
C VAL A 64 12.49 -3.28 9.14
N ALA A 65 12.72 -2.74 10.34
CA ALA A 65 11.66 -2.16 11.14
C ALA A 65 11.92 -0.66 11.39
N LEU A 66 10.83 0.11 11.44
CA LEU A 66 10.85 1.54 11.70
C LEU A 66 9.73 1.90 12.66
N VAL A 67 10.06 2.71 13.68
CA VAL A 67 9.12 3.28 14.63
C VAL A 67 9.31 4.78 14.67
N ALA A 68 8.23 5.51 14.43
CA ALA A 68 8.22 6.96 14.52
C ALA A 68 7.07 7.44 15.44
N ARG A 69 7.28 8.58 16.09
CA ARG A 69 6.28 9.28 16.88
C ARG A 69 6.36 10.77 16.62
N ASP A 70 5.19 11.44 16.54
CA ASP A 70 5.09 12.87 16.23
C ASP A 70 5.82 13.26 14.93
N GLY A 71 5.81 12.38 13.92
CA GLY A 71 6.46 12.58 12.63
C GLY A 71 7.98 12.36 12.63
N LYS A 72 8.59 12.04 13.77
CA LYS A 72 10.04 11.84 13.93
C LYS A 72 10.37 10.36 14.13
N ILE A 73 11.41 9.88 13.45
CA ILE A 73 11.86 8.49 13.54
C ILE A 73 12.66 8.30 14.82
N ALA A 74 12.15 7.45 15.72
CA ALA A 74 12.78 7.15 17.00
C ALA A 74 13.60 5.84 16.97
N TRP A 75 13.27 4.92 16.04
CA TRP A 75 13.99 3.67 15.86
C TRP A 75 13.90 3.23 14.39
N TYR A 76 15.03 2.84 13.79
CA TYR A 76 15.07 2.40 12.40
C TYR A 76 16.26 1.51 12.17
N GLU A 77 16.05 0.20 11.99
CA GLU A 77 17.14 -0.77 11.83
C GLU A 77 16.82 -1.85 10.83
N ALA A 78 17.87 -2.42 10.24
CA ALA A 78 17.89 -3.62 9.44
C ALA A 78 18.59 -4.73 10.22
N VAL A 79 17.98 -5.93 10.28
CA VAL A 79 18.51 -7.09 11.01
C VAL A 79 18.47 -8.30 10.07
N GLY A 80 19.58 -9.04 9.97
CA GLY A 80 19.69 -10.25 9.16
C GLY A 80 20.14 -10.00 7.72
N PHE A 81 19.56 -10.73 6.79
CA PHE A 81 20.05 -10.86 5.43
C PHE A 81 19.02 -10.45 4.38
N SER A 82 19.47 -9.78 3.31
CA SER A 82 18.70 -9.57 2.06
C SER A 82 18.69 -10.83 1.18
N ASP A 83 19.79 -11.59 1.20
CA ASP A 83 19.92 -12.94 0.66
C ASP A 83 20.63 -13.82 1.71
N ARG A 84 19.88 -14.70 2.34
CA ARG A 84 20.42 -15.58 3.39
C ARG A 84 21.37 -16.64 2.85
N VAL A 85 21.18 -17.07 1.62
CA VAL A 85 22.03 -18.11 1.00
C VAL A 85 23.41 -17.55 0.69
N LYS A 86 23.47 -16.33 0.15
CA LYS A 86 24.73 -15.62 -0.12
C LYS A 86 25.35 -14.96 1.12
N GLN A 87 24.60 -14.88 2.21
CA GLN A 87 24.98 -14.14 3.42
C GLN A 87 25.13 -12.62 3.18
N ASP A 88 24.36 -12.07 2.22
CA ASP A 88 24.34 -10.64 1.97
C ASP A 88 23.54 -9.94 3.07
N SER A 89 24.20 -9.02 3.78
CA SER A 89 23.56 -8.29 4.89
C SER A 89 22.44 -7.39 4.41
N LEU A 90 21.33 -7.40 5.13
CA LEU A 90 20.19 -6.52 4.88
C LEU A 90 20.56 -5.06 5.19
N ARG A 91 20.18 -4.15 4.30
CA ARG A 91 20.37 -2.69 4.45
C ARG A 91 19.05 -2.00 4.74
N LYS A 92 19.10 -0.86 5.42
CA LYS A 92 17.89 -0.05 5.72
C LYS A 92 17.16 0.45 4.47
N ASP A 93 17.91 0.65 3.39
CA ASP A 93 17.43 1.15 2.11
C ASP A 93 17.15 0.04 1.08
N ASP A 94 17.18 -1.23 1.49
CA ASP A 94 16.78 -2.33 0.61
C ASP A 94 15.28 -2.26 0.28
N ILE A 95 14.95 -2.73 -0.93
CA ILE A 95 13.60 -2.63 -1.52
C ILE A 95 12.87 -3.95 -1.30
N PHE A 96 11.66 -3.86 -0.79
CA PHE A 96 10.79 -5.00 -0.48
C PHE A 96 9.60 -5.04 -1.44
N ARG A 97 9.17 -6.24 -1.83
CA ARG A 97 7.87 -6.44 -2.46
C ARG A 97 6.80 -6.20 -1.42
N ILE A 98 5.98 -5.15 -1.59
CA ILE A 98 4.99 -4.77 -0.57
C ILE A 98 3.61 -5.35 -0.82
N ALA A 99 3.39 -6.00 -1.96
CA ALA A 99 2.14 -6.65 -2.33
C ALA A 99 0.91 -5.82 -1.92
N SER A 100 0.03 -6.35 -1.06
CA SER A 100 -1.23 -5.69 -0.69
C SER A 100 -1.07 -4.35 0.04
N MET A 101 0.12 -3.97 0.51
CA MET A 101 0.37 -2.60 0.96
C MET A 101 0.35 -1.59 -0.21
N THR A 102 0.24 -2.03 -1.47
CA THR A 102 -0.11 -1.21 -2.63
C THR A 102 -1.54 -0.63 -2.52
N LYS A 103 -2.48 -1.36 -1.91
CA LYS A 103 -3.89 -0.97 -1.86
C LYS A 103 -4.15 0.40 -1.23
N PRO A 104 -3.56 0.77 -0.08
CA PRO A 104 -3.66 2.11 0.47
C PRO A 104 -3.24 3.21 -0.51
N ILE A 105 -2.19 2.98 -1.30
CA ILE A 105 -1.69 3.96 -2.28
C ILE A 105 -2.68 4.08 -3.44
N THR A 106 -3.19 2.98 -3.98
CA THR A 106 -4.19 3.00 -5.05
C THR A 106 -5.52 3.60 -4.58
N THR A 107 -5.96 3.32 -3.35
CA THR A 107 -7.17 3.95 -2.81
C THR A 107 -6.99 5.44 -2.57
N THR A 108 -5.78 5.89 -2.20
CA THR A 108 -5.43 7.31 -2.16
C THR A 108 -5.60 7.97 -3.54
N ALA A 109 -5.17 7.33 -4.62
CA ALA A 109 -5.38 7.84 -5.99
C ALA A 109 -6.88 7.99 -6.34
N ILE A 110 -7.72 7.03 -5.97
CA ILE A 110 -9.18 7.13 -6.11
C ILE A 110 -9.73 8.32 -5.32
N MET A 111 -9.29 8.50 -4.08
CA MET A 111 -9.78 9.59 -3.23
C MET A 111 -9.28 10.97 -3.67
N GLN A 112 -8.14 11.07 -4.33
CA GLN A 112 -7.71 12.30 -5.02
C GLN A 112 -8.65 12.65 -6.18
N LEU A 113 -9.07 11.66 -6.97
CA LEU A 113 -10.03 11.86 -8.06
C LEU A 113 -11.44 12.20 -7.52
N PHE A 114 -11.82 11.63 -6.38
CA PHE A 114 -13.03 12.00 -5.65
C PHE A 114 -12.99 13.47 -5.20
N GLU A 115 -11.90 13.93 -4.57
CA GLU A 115 -11.73 15.33 -4.16
C GLU A 115 -11.79 16.33 -5.33
N GLN A 116 -11.35 15.88 -6.53
CA GLN A 116 -11.43 16.65 -7.77
C GLN A 116 -12.83 16.66 -8.37
N GLY A 117 -13.81 15.95 -7.79
CA GLY A 117 -15.17 15.81 -8.31
C GLY A 117 -15.25 15.02 -9.64
N LYS A 118 -14.22 14.23 -9.96
CA LYS A 118 -14.17 13.43 -11.20
C LYS A 118 -14.92 12.10 -11.06
N LEU A 119 -15.12 11.63 -9.85
CA LEU A 119 -15.91 10.45 -9.51
C LEU A 119 -16.61 10.65 -8.16
N ASP A 120 -17.64 9.81 -7.90
CA ASP A 120 -18.28 9.67 -6.59
C ASP A 120 -18.17 8.23 -6.12
N THR A 121 -18.07 8.01 -4.79
CA THR A 121 -18.00 6.65 -4.24
C THR A 121 -19.28 5.86 -4.46
N SER A 122 -20.42 6.52 -4.62
CA SER A 122 -21.71 5.92 -4.97
C SER A 122 -21.88 5.61 -6.46
N ASP A 123 -20.97 6.07 -7.32
CA ASP A 123 -21.04 5.78 -8.76
C ASP A 123 -20.96 4.28 -9.01
N PRO A 124 -21.80 3.74 -9.93
CA PRO A 124 -21.64 2.38 -10.39
C PRO A 124 -20.33 2.22 -11.18
N VAL A 125 -19.61 1.14 -10.94
CA VAL A 125 -18.34 0.83 -11.64
C VAL A 125 -18.55 0.84 -13.15
N SER A 126 -19.71 0.42 -13.63
CA SER A 126 -20.08 0.41 -15.06
C SER A 126 -20.09 1.79 -15.73
N LYS A 127 -20.14 2.88 -14.98
CA LYS A 127 -19.95 4.25 -15.48
C LYS A 127 -18.56 4.45 -16.10
N TYR A 128 -17.56 3.75 -15.56
CA TYR A 128 -16.14 3.85 -15.95
C TYR A 128 -15.68 2.62 -16.74
N ILE A 129 -16.21 1.44 -16.40
CA ILE A 129 -15.88 0.15 -16.98
C ILE A 129 -17.19 -0.52 -17.36
N PRO A 130 -17.70 -0.31 -18.60
CA PRO A 130 -19.05 -0.75 -19.02
C PRO A 130 -19.29 -2.26 -18.86
N GLU A 131 -18.23 -3.07 -18.87
CA GLU A 131 -18.31 -4.53 -18.71
C GLU A 131 -18.91 -4.95 -17.36
N PHE A 132 -18.91 -4.08 -16.33
CA PHE A 132 -19.58 -4.34 -15.05
C PHE A 132 -21.10 -4.07 -15.04
N ALA A 133 -21.70 -3.67 -16.16
CA ALA A 133 -23.13 -3.30 -16.20
C ALA A 133 -24.08 -4.45 -15.85
N ASN A 134 -23.67 -5.70 -16.13
CA ASN A 134 -24.51 -6.88 -15.97
C ASN A 134 -23.80 -7.95 -15.13
N SER A 135 -23.32 -7.57 -13.96
CA SER A 135 -22.63 -8.50 -13.05
C SER A 135 -23.56 -9.65 -12.64
N LEU A 136 -23.02 -10.86 -12.63
CA LEU A 136 -23.69 -12.07 -12.19
C LEU A 136 -23.18 -12.47 -10.81
N VAL A 137 -24.04 -13.13 -10.03
CA VAL A 137 -23.69 -13.68 -8.70
C VAL A 137 -23.83 -15.20 -8.77
N VAL A 138 -22.94 -15.94 -8.11
CA VAL A 138 -23.08 -17.40 -7.95
C VAL A 138 -24.34 -17.68 -7.15
N ASP A 139 -25.29 -18.37 -7.76
CA ASP A 139 -26.57 -18.74 -7.15
C ASP A 139 -26.47 -20.10 -6.45
N SER A 140 -25.88 -21.09 -7.11
CA SER A 140 -25.62 -22.42 -6.53
C SER A 140 -24.26 -22.94 -6.96
N PHE A 141 -23.65 -23.78 -6.12
CA PHE A 141 -22.40 -24.48 -6.40
C PHE A 141 -22.52 -25.94 -5.93
N ASN A 142 -22.18 -26.88 -6.82
CA ASN A 142 -22.15 -28.31 -6.52
C ASN A 142 -20.71 -28.76 -6.31
N GLU A 143 -20.38 -29.17 -5.08
CA GLU A 143 -19.02 -29.63 -4.73
C GLU A 143 -18.62 -30.93 -5.41
N ALA A 144 -19.59 -31.79 -5.79
CA ALA A 144 -19.31 -33.11 -6.35
C ALA A 144 -18.77 -33.05 -7.80
N ASP A 145 -19.21 -32.06 -8.60
CA ASP A 145 -18.85 -31.95 -10.00
C ASP A 145 -18.34 -30.55 -10.40
N SER A 146 -18.23 -29.65 -9.43
CA SER A 146 -17.79 -28.25 -9.63
C SER A 146 -18.67 -27.46 -10.62
N SER A 147 -19.92 -27.89 -10.81
CA SER A 147 -20.90 -27.12 -11.55
C SER A 147 -21.46 -25.98 -10.71
N TYR A 148 -21.89 -24.90 -11.38
CA TYR A 148 -22.51 -23.77 -10.71
C TYR A 148 -23.54 -23.10 -11.61
N THR A 149 -24.51 -22.41 -10.98
CA THR A 149 -25.44 -21.52 -11.64
C THR A 149 -25.22 -20.09 -11.22
N THR A 150 -25.69 -19.16 -12.02
CA THR A 150 -25.59 -17.73 -11.71
C THR A 150 -26.94 -17.06 -11.88
N ARG A 151 -27.13 -15.95 -11.17
CA ARG A 151 -28.26 -15.03 -11.34
C ARG A 151 -27.71 -13.59 -11.47
N PRO A 152 -28.53 -12.65 -11.98
CA PRO A 152 -28.17 -11.23 -11.93
C PRO A 152 -27.91 -10.76 -10.51
N ALA A 153 -26.93 -9.87 -10.34
CA ALA A 153 -26.71 -9.17 -9.07
C ALA A 153 -27.94 -8.32 -8.72
N SER A 154 -28.23 -8.19 -7.42
CA SER A 154 -29.38 -7.42 -6.92
C SER A 154 -29.27 -5.91 -7.22
N ARG A 155 -28.07 -5.39 -7.38
CA ARG A 155 -27.75 -4.02 -7.79
C ARG A 155 -26.39 -3.96 -8.48
N ALA A 156 -26.09 -2.82 -9.08
CA ALA A 156 -24.76 -2.57 -9.64
C ALA A 156 -23.68 -2.53 -8.53
N VAL A 157 -22.47 -2.97 -8.87
CA VAL A 157 -21.28 -2.77 -8.05
C VAL A 157 -20.90 -1.30 -8.10
N THR A 158 -20.64 -0.68 -6.96
CA THR A 158 -20.23 0.74 -6.84
C THR A 158 -18.73 0.87 -6.52
N ILE A 159 -18.19 2.08 -6.68
CA ILE A 159 -16.83 2.40 -6.23
C ILE A 159 -16.68 2.16 -4.71
N HIS A 160 -17.70 2.49 -3.92
CA HIS A 160 -17.73 2.17 -2.48
C HIS A 160 -17.56 0.66 -2.22
N ASP A 161 -18.28 -0.19 -2.94
CA ASP A 161 -18.14 -1.65 -2.78
C ASP A 161 -16.74 -2.15 -3.08
N LEU A 162 -16.05 -1.55 -4.06
CA LEU A 162 -14.66 -1.89 -4.36
C LEU A 162 -13.71 -1.40 -3.26
N LEU A 163 -13.89 -0.16 -2.76
CA LEU A 163 -13.07 0.43 -1.70
C LEU A 163 -13.18 -0.33 -0.38
N THR A 164 -14.33 -0.93 -0.10
CA THR A 164 -14.63 -1.64 1.15
C THR A 164 -14.52 -3.16 1.04
N HIS A 165 -14.13 -3.70 -0.12
CA HIS A 165 -14.14 -5.14 -0.39
C HIS A 165 -15.52 -5.80 -0.17
N THR A 166 -16.61 -5.09 -0.46
CA THR A 166 -17.98 -5.62 -0.41
C THR A 166 -18.57 -5.88 -1.79
N SER A 167 -17.75 -5.82 -2.84
CA SER A 167 -18.18 -5.99 -4.24
C SER A 167 -18.64 -7.41 -4.60
N GLY A 168 -18.21 -8.43 -3.85
CA GLY A 168 -18.36 -9.85 -4.17
C GLY A 168 -17.22 -10.43 -5.03
N LEU A 169 -16.26 -9.60 -5.50
CA LEU A 169 -15.01 -10.08 -6.08
C LEU A 169 -14.07 -10.59 -4.99
N THR A 170 -13.38 -11.70 -5.25
CA THR A 170 -12.42 -12.31 -4.32
C THR A 170 -11.19 -12.82 -5.06
N TYR A 171 -10.28 -13.48 -4.36
CA TYR A 171 -9.17 -14.22 -4.94
C TYR A 171 -9.52 -15.68 -5.23
N SER A 172 -8.76 -16.30 -6.13
CA SER A 172 -8.84 -17.74 -6.46
C SER A 172 -8.17 -18.59 -5.38
N TYR A 173 -8.73 -18.62 -4.17
CA TYR A 173 -8.15 -19.43 -3.09
C TYR A 173 -8.16 -20.92 -3.45
N PRO A 174 -7.01 -21.62 -3.45
CA PRO A 174 -6.94 -23.03 -3.80
C PRO A 174 -7.93 -23.87 -2.98
N GLY A 175 -8.68 -24.75 -3.67
CA GLY A 175 -9.66 -25.63 -3.04
C GLY A 175 -10.98 -24.97 -2.62
N SER A 176 -11.09 -23.66 -2.71
CA SER A 176 -12.36 -22.95 -2.44
C SER A 176 -13.27 -22.89 -3.64
N LYS A 177 -14.55 -22.56 -3.41
CA LYS A 177 -15.53 -22.28 -4.47
C LYS A 177 -15.02 -21.23 -5.47
N SER A 178 -14.42 -20.13 -4.97
CA SER A 178 -13.86 -19.10 -5.83
C SER A 178 -12.66 -19.61 -6.64
N GLY A 179 -11.76 -20.37 -6.03
CA GLY A 179 -10.62 -20.98 -6.72
C GLY A 179 -11.05 -21.88 -7.87
N ILE A 180 -12.06 -22.73 -7.65
CA ILE A 180 -12.61 -23.64 -8.69
C ILE A 180 -13.28 -22.86 -9.83
N ILE A 181 -14.05 -21.82 -9.51
CA ILE A 181 -14.77 -21.03 -10.52
C ILE A 181 -13.81 -20.12 -11.28
N TYR A 182 -12.99 -19.33 -10.60
CA TYR A 182 -12.16 -18.29 -11.21
C TYR A 182 -11.00 -18.87 -12.04
N SER A 183 -10.47 -20.05 -11.66
CA SER A 183 -9.46 -20.75 -12.47
C SER A 183 -9.91 -21.02 -13.91
N LYS A 184 -11.22 -21.09 -14.18
CA LYS A 184 -11.78 -21.28 -15.51
C LYS A 184 -11.67 -20.05 -16.41
N PHE A 185 -11.33 -18.88 -15.85
CA PHE A 185 -11.32 -17.60 -16.57
C PHE A 185 -9.91 -17.10 -16.91
N GLY A 186 -8.86 -17.67 -16.33
CA GLY A 186 -7.46 -17.26 -16.58
C GLY A 186 -7.16 -15.86 -16.03
N VAL A 187 -7.68 -15.55 -14.85
CA VAL A 187 -7.41 -14.26 -14.19
C VAL A 187 -5.98 -14.17 -13.73
N ILE A 188 -5.42 -12.95 -13.76
CA ILE A 188 -4.14 -12.61 -13.14
C ILE A 188 -4.42 -11.93 -11.80
N GLU A 189 -3.88 -12.47 -10.73
CA GLU A 189 -4.04 -11.96 -9.37
C GLU A 189 -2.68 -11.55 -8.81
N GLY A 190 -2.47 -10.26 -8.63
CA GLY A 190 -1.27 -9.69 -8.05
C GLY A 190 -0.27 -9.21 -9.10
N TRP A 191 0.46 -10.09 -9.76
CA TRP A 191 1.54 -9.72 -10.70
C TRP A 191 1.70 -10.77 -11.79
N THR A 192 2.37 -10.37 -12.90
CA THR A 192 2.71 -11.26 -14.02
C THR A 192 3.94 -10.74 -14.77
N LYS A 193 4.64 -11.65 -15.45
CA LYS A 193 5.72 -11.31 -16.39
C LYS A 193 5.22 -11.25 -17.85
N ASP A 194 3.96 -11.59 -18.07
CA ASP A 194 3.36 -11.62 -19.41
C ASP A 194 3.08 -10.22 -19.94
N SER A 195 2.93 -10.11 -21.27
CA SER A 195 2.55 -8.88 -21.95
C SER A 195 1.03 -8.68 -21.89
N VAL A 196 0.54 -8.28 -20.71
CA VAL A 196 -0.89 -8.04 -20.42
C VAL A 196 -1.05 -6.65 -19.80
N LEU A 197 -2.08 -5.91 -20.19
CA LEU A 197 -2.44 -4.64 -19.57
C LEU A 197 -3.44 -4.85 -18.44
N LEU A 198 -3.43 -3.97 -17.45
CA LEU A 198 -4.42 -3.97 -16.38
C LEU A 198 -5.86 -3.95 -16.94
N ALA A 199 -6.08 -3.14 -17.98
CA ALA A 199 -7.38 -3.05 -18.68
C ALA A 199 -7.87 -4.39 -19.21
N ASP A 200 -7.00 -5.24 -19.75
CA ASP A 200 -7.38 -6.54 -20.31
C ASP A 200 -7.79 -7.51 -19.21
N ASN A 201 -7.03 -7.55 -18.13
CA ASN A 201 -7.34 -8.41 -16.99
C ASN A 201 -8.61 -7.95 -16.24
N VAL A 202 -8.84 -6.63 -16.13
CA VAL A 202 -10.06 -6.10 -15.51
C VAL A 202 -11.32 -6.46 -16.32
N ARG A 203 -11.23 -6.58 -17.66
CA ARG A 203 -12.32 -7.13 -18.48
C ARG A 203 -12.59 -8.60 -18.13
N ILE A 204 -11.58 -9.36 -17.72
CA ILE A 204 -11.78 -10.73 -17.20
C ILE A 204 -12.47 -10.66 -15.84
N PHE A 205 -12.03 -9.81 -14.91
CA PHE A 205 -12.70 -9.61 -13.62
C PHE A 205 -14.19 -9.26 -13.77
N ALA A 206 -14.53 -8.41 -14.72
CA ALA A 206 -15.93 -8.04 -14.99
C ALA A 206 -16.82 -9.22 -15.46
N ARG A 207 -16.20 -10.31 -15.95
CA ARG A 207 -16.90 -11.54 -16.38
C ARG A 207 -16.97 -12.60 -15.29
N LEU A 208 -16.22 -12.44 -14.19
CA LEU A 208 -16.29 -13.35 -13.06
C LEU A 208 -17.65 -13.23 -12.36
N PRO A 209 -18.28 -14.34 -11.98
CA PRO A 209 -19.43 -14.26 -11.11
C PRO A 209 -18.99 -13.82 -9.72
N LEU A 210 -19.67 -12.84 -9.16
CA LEU A 210 -19.48 -12.40 -7.80
C LEU A 210 -19.84 -13.53 -6.82
N MET A 211 -19.15 -13.62 -5.70
CA MET A 211 -19.43 -14.68 -4.70
C MET A 211 -20.68 -14.39 -3.85
N HIS A 212 -21.10 -13.13 -3.79
CA HIS A 212 -22.30 -12.64 -3.11
C HIS A 212 -22.77 -11.34 -3.79
N ASP A 213 -23.99 -10.90 -3.49
CA ASP A 213 -24.47 -9.60 -3.92
C ASP A 213 -23.61 -8.45 -3.40
N PRO A 214 -23.44 -7.36 -4.18
CA PRO A 214 -22.68 -6.19 -3.72
C PRO A 214 -23.27 -5.60 -2.44
N GLY A 215 -22.38 -5.30 -1.48
CA GLY A 215 -22.70 -4.65 -0.21
C GLY A 215 -23.24 -5.57 0.90
N VAL A 216 -23.31 -6.89 0.70
CA VAL A 216 -23.89 -7.79 1.71
C VAL A 216 -22.88 -8.49 2.60
N GLN A 217 -21.61 -8.52 2.20
CA GLN A 217 -20.54 -9.21 2.92
C GLN A 217 -19.19 -8.59 2.58
N PHE A 218 -18.28 -8.52 3.56
CA PHE A 218 -16.87 -8.27 3.31
C PHE A 218 -16.21 -9.52 2.71
N THR A 219 -15.56 -9.36 1.56
CA THR A 219 -14.80 -10.45 0.92
C THR A 219 -13.55 -9.87 0.28
N TYR A 220 -12.42 -10.10 0.94
CA TYR A 220 -11.13 -9.60 0.46
C TYR A 220 -10.76 -10.20 -0.90
N GLY A 221 -10.29 -9.35 -1.83
CA GLY A 221 -9.98 -9.81 -3.18
C GLY A 221 -9.43 -8.73 -4.12
N THR A 222 -9.75 -8.90 -5.40
CA THR A 222 -9.19 -8.14 -6.53
C THR A 222 -9.86 -6.78 -6.76
N SER A 223 -10.73 -6.33 -5.85
CA SER A 223 -11.47 -5.06 -5.98
C SER A 223 -10.56 -3.86 -6.26
N VAL A 224 -9.36 -3.80 -5.64
CA VAL A 224 -8.47 -2.66 -5.81
C VAL A 224 -7.72 -2.68 -7.15
N ASP A 225 -7.58 -3.83 -7.81
CA ASP A 225 -7.12 -3.88 -9.20
C ASP A 225 -8.13 -3.23 -10.14
N VAL A 226 -9.44 -3.46 -9.89
CA VAL A 226 -10.52 -2.76 -10.62
C VAL A 226 -10.47 -1.25 -10.34
N LEU A 227 -10.23 -0.83 -9.10
CA LEU A 227 -10.02 0.59 -8.77
C LEU A 227 -8.81 1.17 -9.50
N GLY A 228 -7.71 0.43 -9.63
CA GLY A 228 -6.56 0.84 -10.45
C GLY A 228 -6.98 1.17 -11.89
N ARG A 229 -7.83 0.33 -12.49
CA ARG A 229 -8.38 0.61 -13.83
C ARG A 229 -9.31 1.83 -13.84
N VAL A 230 -10.09 2.06 -12.79
CA VAL A 230 -10.90 3.29 -12.66
C VAL A 230 -10.00 4.52 -12.62
N VAL A 231 -8.86 4.48 -11.91
CA VAL A 231 -7.88 5.57 -11.95
C VAL A 231 -7.43 5.85 -13.38
N GLU A 232 -7.05 4.82 -14.15
CA GLU A 232 -6.63 4.98 -15.56
C GLU A 232 -7.71 5.62 -16.43
N VAL A 233 -8.96 5.17 -16.29
CA VAL A 233 -10.08 5.68 -17.11
C VAL A 233 -10.41 7.13 -16.78
N VAL A 234 -10.44 7.47 -15.49
CA VAL A 234 -10.86 8.81 -15.02
C VAL A 234 -9.77 9.85 -15.21
N SER A 235 -8.50 9.46 -15.01
CA SER A 235 -7.36 10.37 -15.17
C SER A 235 -6.89 10.51 -16.62
N GLY A 236 -7.09 9.46 -17.44
CA GLY A 236 -6.51 9.35 -18.78
C GLY A 236 -5.03 8.96 -18.77
N GLN A 237 -4.46 8.59 -17.63
CA GLN A 237 -3.05 8.20 -17.44
C GLN A 237 -2.94 6.71 -17.09
N PRO A 238 -1.84 6.01 -17.45
CA PRO A 238 -1.54 4.71 -16.84
C PRO A 238 -1.44 4.79 -15.32
N LEU A 239 -1.78 3.71 -14.61
CA LEU A 239 -1.84 3.71 -13.14
C LEU A 239 -0.49 4.06 -12.50
N ASP A 240 0.61 3.53 -13.02
CA ASP A 240 1.96 3.83 -12.54
C ASP A 240 2.31 5.31 -12.68
N ALA A 241 2.01 5.91 -13.84
CA ALA A 241 2.26 7.32 -14.07
C ALA A 241 1.43 8.22 -13.15
N TYR A 242 0.15 7.89 -12.93
CA TYR A 242 -0.69 8.66 -12.01
C TYR A 242 -0.17 8.59 -10.57
N ILE A 243 0.14 7.39 -10.09
CA ILE A 243 0.66 7.19 -8.72
C ILE A 243 2.01 7.90 -8.55
N GLU A 244 2.91 7.79 -9.53
CA GLU A 244 4.20 8.48 -9.51
C GLU A 244 4.03 10.00 -9.41
N GLU A 245 3.22 10.60 -10.30
CA GLU A 245 3.04 12.05 -10.38
C GLU A 245 2.33 12.63 -9.15
N HIS A 246 1.30 11.94 -8.64
CA HIS A 246 0.39 12.52 -7.65
C HIS A 246 0.61 12.04 -6.21
N ILE A 247 1.40 10.99 -6.00
CA ILE A 247 1.65 10.42 -4.67
C ILE A 247 3.14 10.24 -4.39
N LEU A 248 3.87 9.47 -5.24
CA LEU A 248 5.24 9.09 -4.94
C LEU A 248 6.19 10.28 -5.03
N SER A 249 6.19 11.01 -6.14
CA SER A 249 7.04 12.20 -6.33
C SER A 249 6.72 13.30 -5.32
N PRO A 250 5.45 13.68 -5.05
CA PRO A 250 5.13 14.68 -4.02
C PRO A 250 5.60 14.31 -2.61
N LEU A 251 5.63 13.01 -2.27
CA LEU A 251 6.11 12.52 -0.99
C LEU A 251 7.59 12.14 -0.99
N GLU A 252 8.30 12.33 -2.12
CA GLU A 252 9.70 11.92 -2.31
C GLU A 252 9.94 10.42 -2.03
N MET A 253 9.02 9.57 -2.47
CA MET A 253 9.13 8.11 -2.36
C MET A 253 9.98 7.57 -3.52
N VAL A 254 11.25 7.94 -3.54
CA VAL A 254 12.19 7.75 -4.67
C VAL A 254 12.63 6.29 -4.90
N ASP A 255 12.26 5.40 -4.02
CA ASP A 255 12.57 3.98 -4.04
C ASP A 255 11.30 3.10 -4.06
N THR A 256 10.19 3.67 -4.58
CA THR A 256 8.90 2.96 -4.70
C THR A 256 8.52 2.82 -6.15
N TYR A 257 8.30 1.59 -6.63
CA TYR A 257 8.10 1.28 -8.05
C TYR A 257 7.16 0.09 -8.25
N PHE A 258 6.41 0.08 -9.35
CA PHE A 258 5.82 -1.17 -9.85
C PHE A 258 6.90 -2.11 -10.38
N TYR A 259 7.85 -1.59 -11.14
CA TYR A 259 9.00 -2.31 -11.69
C TYR A 259 10.26 -1.52 -11.43
N LEU A 260 11.26 -2.15 -10.83
CA LEU A 260 12.50 -1.49 -10.48
C LEU A 260 13.29 -1.07 -11.73
N PRO A 261 13.95 0.09 -11.70
CA PRO A 261 14.98 0.44 -12.67
C PRO A 261 16.22 -0.43 -12.45
N ALA A 262 17.00 -0.68 -13.52
CA ALA A 262 18.08 -1.67 -13.50
C ALA A 262 19.17 -1.38 -12.45
N GLU A 263 19.45 -0.12 -12.19
CA GLU A 263 20.44 0.33 -11.20
C GLU A 263 20.06 0.05 -9.74
N LYS A 264 18.84 -0.43 -9.50
CA LYS A 264 18.33 -0.77 -8.15
C LYS A 264 18.05 -2.25 -7.95
N TYR A 265 18.35 -3.10 -8.92
CA TYR A 265 18.09 -4.54 -8.83
C TYR A 265 18.82 -5.22 -7.67
N ASP A 266 20.04 -4.76 -7.35
CA ASP A 266 20.87 -5.26 -6.25
C ASP A 266 20.32 -4.91 -4.85
N ARG A 267 19.30 -4.06 -4.79
CA ARG A 267 18.63 -3.67 -3.55
C ARG A 267 17.31 -4.43 -3.32
N LEU A 268 16.86 -5.24 -4.26
CA LEU A 268 15.63 -6.01 -4.12
C LEU A 268 15.86 -7.22 -3.22
N VAL A 269 15.22 -7.25 -2.05
CA VAL A 269 15.32 -8.36 -1.10
C VAL A 269 14.72 -9.64 -1.67
N ASP A 270 15.43 -10.75 -1.53
CA ASP A 270 14.91 -12.06 -1.89
C ASP A 270 13.76 -12.50 -0.98
N VAL A 271 12.90 -13.36 -1.50
CA VAL A 271 11.78 -13.91 -0.71
C VAL A 271 12.21 -15.18 -0.01
N TRP A 272 12.03 -15.25 1.31
CA TRP A 272 12.29 -16.42 2.13
C TRP A 272 11.00 -17.25 2.30
N TYR A 273 11.01 -18.50 1.83
CA TYR A 273 9.88 -19.41 1.87
C TYR A 273 10.08 -20.50 2.92
N THR A 274 9.10 -20.70 3.80
CA THR A 274 9.26 -21.58 4.98
C THR A 274 8.13 -22.59 5.17
N ALA A 275 7.23 -22.78 4.22
CA ALA A 275 6.07 -23.69 4.37
C ALA A 275 6.47 -25.15 4.59
N ASP A 276 7.49 -25.60 3.89
CA ASP A 276 8.04 -26.96 4.04
C ASP A 276 9.20 -26.93 5.05
N ALA A 277 9.45 -27.99 5.77
CA ALA A 277 10.50 -28.07 6.78
C ALA A 277 11.93 -27.71 6.28
N ASN A 278 12.08 -27.36 5.04
CA ASN A 278 13.31 -26.91 4.38
C ASN A 278 13.12 -25.48 3.85
N PRO A 279 13.47 -24.44 4.63
CA PRO A 279 13.42 -23.07 4.16
C PRO A 279 14.30 -22.86 2.92
N GLU A 280 13.76 -22.16 1.93
CA GLU A 280 14.48 -21.86 0.67
C GLU A 280 14.24 -20.43 0.20
N VAL A 281 15.09 -19.96 -0.72
CA VAL A 281 14.84 -18.70 -1.44
C VAL A 281 13.85 -18.97 -2.56
N TYR A 282 12.72 -18.27 -2.51
CA TYR A 282 11.74 -18.27 -3.59
C TYR A 282 12.09 -17.17 -4.59
N HIS A 283 12.45 -17.58 -5.80
CA HIS A 283 12.83 -16.65 -6.85
C HIS A 283 11.61 -16.18 -7.63
N ASP A 284 11.01 -15.09 -7.17
CA ASP A 284 10.02 -14.35 -7.95
C ASP A 284 10.63 -13.03 -8.43
N ASP A 285 10.89 -12.95 -9.71
CA ASP A 285 11.60 -11.84 -10.34
C ASP A 285 10.67 -10.86 -11.10
N TYR A 286 9.35 -10.93 -10.89
CA TYR A 286 8.38 -10.07 -11.59
C TYR A 286 8.71 -8.57 -11.48
N ALA A 287 9.25 -8.14 -10.34
CA ALA A 287 9.59 -6.73 -10.09
C ALA A 287 10.73 -6.21 -10.99
N VAL A 288 11.55 -7.10 -11.56
CA VAL A 288 12.75 -6.77 -12.33
C VAL A 288 12.74 -7.33 -13.74
N SER A 289 11.87 -8.29 -14.06
CA SER A 289 11.83 -9.00 -15.35
C SER A 289 10.46 -9.03 -16.01
N GLY A 290 10.36 -9.61 -17.20
CA GLY A 290 9.13 -9.74 -17.97
C GLY A 290 8.78 -8.50 -18.77
N ALA A 291 7.53 -8.43 -19.23
CA ALA A 291 7.03 -7.36 -20.10
C ALA A 291 6.87 -6.01 -19.40
N LYS A 292 6.74 -6.00 -18.06
CA LYS A 292 6.61 -4.77 -17.22
C LYS A 292 5.45 -3.85 -17.65
N MET A 293 4.30 -4.43 -17.97
CA MET A 293 3.14 -3.72 -18.51
C MET A 293 1.91 -3.82 -17.59
N TYR A 294 1.94 -4.70 -16.59
CA TYR A 294 0.80 -4.96 -15.69
C TYR A 294 0.98 -4.23 -14.37
N PHE A 295 0.32 -3.08 -14.21
CA PHE A 295 0.37 -2.27 -13.00
C PHE A 295 -0.75 -2.67 -12.04
N ALA A 296 -0.55 -3.73 -11.28
CA ALA A 296 -1.55 -4.27 -10.37
C ALA A 296 -1.86 -3.29 -9.22
N GLY A 297 -3.03 -2.68 -9.24
CA GLY A 297 -3.46 -1.74 -8.20
C GLY A 297 -3.60 -2.36 -6.82
N GLY A 298 -3.80 -3.68 -6.76
CA GLY A 298 -3.94 -4.44 -5.52
C GLY A 298 -2.65 -4.98 -4.93
N ALA A 299 -1.51 -5.02 -5.68
CA ALA A 299 -0.33 -5.75 -5.19
C ALA A 299 1.01 -5.43 -5.90
N GLY A 300 1.06 -4.51 -6.86
CA GLY A 300 2.18 -4.42 -7.80
C GLY A 300 3.40 -3.65 -7.29
N LEU A 301 3.30 -2.85 -6.25
CA LEU A 301 4.39 -1.98 -5.80
C LEU A 301 5.47 -2.72 -5.01
N ASN A 302 6.68 -2.18 -5.13
CA ASN A 302 7.85 -2.48 -4.33
C ASN A 302 8.32 -1.18 -3.68
N SER A 303 8.78 -1.22 -2.42
CA SER A 303 9.11 0.00 -1.67
C SER A 303 10.15 -0.27 -0.58
N THR A 304 10.73 0.78 -0.03
CA THR A 304 11.53 0.74 1.19
C THR A 304 10.69 1.06 2.42
N ALA A 305 11.18 0.70 3.61
CA ALA A 305 10.53 1.10 4.86
C ALA A 305 10.47 2.63 5.02
N MET A 306 11.52 3.35 4.56
CA MET A 306 11.57 4.81 4.61
C MET A 306 10.50 5.46 3.72
N ASP A 307 10.36 5.00 2.49
CA ASP A 307 9.38 5.57 1.56
C ASP A 307 7.95 5.30 2.02
N TYR A 308 7.69 4.06 2.47
CA TYR A 308 6.35 3.74 2.98
C TYR A 308 6.04 4.50 4.27
N PHE A 309 7.04 4.78 5.12
CA PHE A 309 6.90 5.68 6.26
C PHE A 309 6.47 7.09 5.84
N LYS A 310 7.08 7.66 4.78
CA LYS A 310 6.69 8.99 4.28
C LYS A 310 5.21 9.04 3.91
N PHE A 311 4.70 8.00 3.23
CA PHE A 311 3.28 7.86 2.90
C PHE A 311 2.40 7.73 4.14
N ALA A 312 2.71 6.78 5.03
CA ALA A 312 1.92 6.53 6.24
C ALA A 312 1.90 7.75 7.18
N ASN A 313 3.04 8.45 7.31
CA ASN A 313 3.16 9.67 8.09
C ASN A 313 2.39 10.84 7.47
N ALA A 314 2.39 10.98 6.14
CA ALA A 314 1.56 11.99 5.48
C ALA A 314 0.08 11.79 5.78
N LEU A 315 -0.41 10.54 5.79
CA LEU A 315 -1.78 10.23 6.19
C LEU A 315 -2.03 10.54 7.68
N MET A 316 -1.11 10.17 8.57
CA MET A 316 -1.20 10.53 9.99
C MET A 316 -1.32 12.04 10.21
N MET A 317 -0.65 12.84 9.38
CA MET A 317 -0.67 14.30 9.40
C MET A 317 -1.84 14.90 8.60
N GLY A 318 -2.91 14.14 8.34
CA GLY A 318 -4.09 14.61 7.63
C GLY A 318 -3.87 14.86 6.13
N GLY A 319 -3.06 14.01 5.48
CA GLY A 319 -2.81 14.03 4.03
C GLY A 319 -1.75 15.04 3.59
N ILE A 320 -0.87 15.45 4.51
CA ILE A 320 0.17 16.43 4.23
C ILE A 320 1.55 15.95 4.73
N ARG A 321 2.60 16.20 3.96
CA ARG A 321 3.98 16.10 4.39
C ARG A 321 4.68 17.42 4.10
N ASP A 322 5.26 18.03 5.13
CA ASP A 322 5.83 19.38 5.08
C ASP A 322 4.79 20.38 4.51
N ASN A 323 5.03 20.94 3.35
CA ASN A 323 4.09 21.84 2.66
C ASN A 323 3.35 21.17 1.48
N THR A 324 3.53 19.87 1.27
CA THR A 324 2.95 19.12 0.16
C THR A 324 1.74 18.33 0.62
N ARG A 325 0.58 18.69 0.11
CA ARG A 325 -0.69 18.00 0.40
C ARG A 325 -1.04 17.04 -0.72
N ILE A 326 -1.28 15.77 -0.36
CA ILE A 326 -1.75 14.73 -1.29
C ILE A 326 -3.26 14.45 -1.13
N LEU A 327 -3.83 14.72 0.04
CA LEU A 327 -5.26 14.59 0.35
C LEU A 327 -5.67 15.66 1.35
N LYS A 328 -6.96 15.98 1.39
CA LYS A 328 -7.54 16.80 2.46
C LYS A 328 -7.67 15.99 3.75
N GLU A 329 -7.65 16.68 4.87
CA GLU A 329 -7.79 16.06 6.19
C GLU A 329 -9.11 15.30 6.35
N GLU A 330 -10.22 15.88 5.88
CA GLU A 330 -11.53 15.24 5.91
C GLU A 330 -11.59 13.97 5.06
N THR A 331 -10.83 13.90 3.96
CA THR A 331 -10.76 12.72 3.11
C THR A 331 -9.97 11.60 3.80
N VAL A 332 -8.84 11.94 4.43
CA VAL A 332 -8.08 10.96 5.23
C VAL A 332 -8.93 10.43 6.38
N ALA A 333 -9.63 11.31 7.11
CA ALA A 333 -10.54 10.91 8.19
C ALA A 333 -11.64 9.95 7.67
N SER A 334 -12.20 10.23 6.49
CA SER A 334 -13.15 9.32 5.85
C SER A 334 -12.49 7.98 5.51
N MET A 335 -11.32 7.96 4.86
CA MET A 335 -10.63 6.71 4.49
C MET A 335 -10.35 5.82 5.69
N THR A 336 -10.04 6.40 6.84
CA THR A 336 -9.66 5.70 8.07
C THR A 336 -10.80 5.52 9.07
N SER A 337 -12.04 5.74 8.64
CA SER A 337 -13.27 5.44 9.41
C SER A 337 -13.88 4.10 8.99
N ASN A 338 -14.78 3.56 9.82
CA ASN A 338 -15.50 2.32 9.49
C ASN A 338 -16.53 2.57 8.38
N HIS A 339 -16.49 1.77 7.32
CA HIS A 339 -17.42 1.78 6.19
C HIS A 339 -18.18 0.46 6.00
N LEU A 340 -18.05 -0.49 6.94
CA LEU A 340 -18.75 -1.77 6.87
C LEU A 340 -20.13 -1.75 7.55
N ASP A 341 -20.47 -0.68 8.26
CA ASP A 341 -21.72 -0.52 9.01
C ASP A 341 -22.02 -1.74 9.91
N THR A 342 -22.99 -2.58 9.53
CA THR A 342 -23.39 -3.79 10.26
C THR A 342 -22.62 -5.05 9.84
N LEU A 343 -21.75 -4.96 8.82
CA LEU A 343 -20.90 -6.06 8.40
C LEU A 343 -19.67 -6.10 9.34
N HIS A 344 -19.46 -7.21 10.03
CA HIS A 344 -18.37 -7.35 10.97
C HIS A 344 -17.19 -8.11 10.35
N LEU A 345 -16.00 -7.57 10.49
CA LEU A 345 -14.76 -8.28 10.16
C LEU A 345 -14.33 -9.17 11.33
N SER A 346 -14.14 -8.55 12.50
CA SER A 346 -13.89 -9.20 13.78
C SER A 346 -14.21 -8.23 14.92
N ASP A 347 -14.15 -8.70 16.18
CA ASP A 347 -14.40 -7.84 17.33
C ASP A 347 -13.39 -6.68 17.39
N GLY A 348 -13.91 -5.44 17.25
CA GLY A 348 -13.14 -4.21 17.27
C GLY A 348 -12.38 -3.89 15.99
N GLU A 349 -12.26 -4.81 15.03
CA GLU A 349 -11.63 -4.56 13.73
C GLU A 349 -12.69 -4.46 12.65
N GLN A 350 -12.63 -3.40 11.88
CA GLN A 350 -13.54 -3.07 10.79
C GLN A 350 -12.72 -2.64 9.56
N PHE A 351 -13.36 -2.14 8.50
CA PHE A 351 -12.67 -1.73 7.29
C PHE A 351 -13.10 -0.33 6.83
N GLY A 352 -12.10 0.48 6.50
CA GLY A 352 -12.25 1.78 5.87
C GLY A 352 -12.07 1.70 4.34
N TYR A 353 -11.56 2.74 3.73
CA TYR A 353 -11.18 2.74 2.32
C TYR A 353 -9.70 2.34 2.15
N GLY A 354 -9.47 1.03 1.99
CA GLY A 354 -8.14 0.46 1.79
C GLY A 354 -7.37 0.12 3.07
N PHE A 355 -7.97 0.27 4.25
CA PHE A 355 -7.37 0.00 5.55
C PHE A 355 -8.28 -0.85 6.43
N SER A 356 -7.68 -1.75 7.23
CA SER A 356 -8.28 -2.21 8.46
C SER A 356 -8.28 -1.05 9.46
N VAL A 357 -9.38 -0.83 10.16
CA VAL A 357 -9.57 0.23 11.16
C VAL A 357 -10.10 -0.35 12.47
N TYR A 358 -9.58 0.17 13.60
CA TYR A 358 -10.02 -0.27 14.93
C TYR A 358 -11.09 0.65 15.49
N THR A 359 -12.25 0.10 15.82
CA THR A 359 -13.39 0.82 16.40
C THR A 359 -13.49 0.69 17.92
N ALA A 360 -12.60 -0.11 18.51
CA ALA A 360 -12.42 -0.28 19.96
C ALA A 360 -10.96 -0.58 20.27
N ASP A 361 -10.57 -0.42 21.54
CA ASP A 361 -9.25 -0.85 22.00
C ASP A 361 -9.14 -2.39 21.91
N GLY A 362 -8.03 -2.88 21.42
CA GLY A 362 -7.78 -4.29 21.18
C GLY A 362 -6.60 -4.85 21.97
N SER A 363 -6.26 -6.12 21.70
CA SER A 363 -5.10 -6.81 22.27
C SER A 363 -3.78 -6.11 21.91
N PHE A 364 -2.72 -6.42 22.63
CA PHE A 364 -1.35 -5.92 22.41
C PHE A 364 -1.20 -4.40 22.47
N GLY A 365 -2.16 -3.69 23.09
CA GLY A 365 -2.15 -2.23 23.21
C GLY A 365 -2.69 -1.47 21.99
N ARG A 366 -3.37 -2.17 21.09
CA ARG A 366 -4.06 -1.55 19.93
C ARG A 366 -5.10 -0.56 20.42
N LYS A 367 -5.11 0.63 19.84
CA LYS A 367 -6.03 1.71 20.21
C LYS A 367 -7.14 1.89 19.18
N MET A 368 -8.31 2.30 19.67
CA MET A 368 -9.38 2.78 18.81
C MET A 368 -8.86 3.91 17.90
N GLY A 369 -9.28 3.91 16.64
CA GLY A 369 -8.81 4.84 15.61
C GLY A 369 -7.51 4.43 14.90
N ARG A 370 -6.82 3.37 15.39
CA ARG A 370 -5.68 2.79 14.68
C ARG A 370 -6.13 2.24 13.33
N TYR A 371 -5.31 2.44 12.30
CA TYR A 371 -5.50 1.83 10.99
C TYR A 371 -4.22 1.18 10.48
N SER A 372 -4.36 0.15 9.65
CA SER A 372 -3.24 -0.67 9.22
C SER A 372 -3.55 -1.44 7.95
N TRP A 373 -2.52 -1.98 7.31
CA TRP A 373 -2.64 -3.04 6.34
C TRP A 373 -1.34 -3.83 6.23
N GLY A 374 -1.40 -5.02 5.62
CA GLY A 374 -0.25 -5.87 5.43
C GLY A 374 -0.09 -6.32 3.98
N GLY A 375 1.08 -6.88 3.66
CA GLY A 375 1.44 -7.44 2.36
C GLY A 375 1.59 -8.96 2.38
N PHE A 376 1.30 -9.59 1.25
CA PHE A 376 1.44 -11.04 1.04
C PHE A 376 2.84 -11.56 1.37
N TRP A 377 3.88 -10.74 1.17
CA TRP A 377 5.27 -11.04 1.49
C TRP A 377 5.63 -10.72 2.95
N GLN A 378 4.62 -10.72 3.83
CA GLN A 378 4.76 -10.50 5.28
C GLN A 378 5.40 -9.15 5.61
N THR A 379 4.97 -8.13 4.90
CA THR A 379 5.21 -6.73 5.24
C THR A 379 3.98 -6.17 5.95
N ILE A 380 4.16 -5.20 6.85
CA ILE A 380 3.06 -4.58 7.56
C ILE A 380 3.39 -3.16 7.98
N PHE A 381 2.36 -2.33 8.08
CA PHE A 381 2.42 -1.03 8.74
C PHE A 381 1.15 -0.79 9.56
N TRP A 382 1.29 0.10 10.54
CA TRP A 382 0.13 0.70 11.18
C TRP A 382 0.39 2.16 11.53
N VAL A 383 -0.69 2.88 11.68
CA VAL A 383 -0.75 4.25 12.20
C VAL A 383 -1.67 4.26 13.40
N ASP A 384 -1.23 4.84 14.49
CA ASP A 384 -2.01 5.09 15.70
C ASP A 384 -2.13 6.61 15.93
N PRO A 385 -3.22 7.23 15.45
CA PRO A 385 -3.40 8.67 15.60
C PRO A 385 -3.52 9.12 17.06
N SER A 386 -4.01 8.24 17.96
CA SER A 386 -4.20 8.58 19.38
C SER A 386 -2.88 8.82 20.12
N ARG A 387 -1.79 8.23 19.61
CA ARG A 387 -0.44 8.34 20.18
C ARG A 387 0.58 8.92 19.19
N ASN A 388 0.13 9.34 18.02
CA ASN A 388 0.96 9.85 16.92
C ASN A 388 2.06 8.87 16.50
N ILE A 389 1.77 7.55 16.46
CA ILE A 389 2.75 6.52 16.13
C ILE A 389 2.53 6.03 14.69
N VAL A 390 3.63 5.90 13.96
CA VAL A 390 3.73 5.13 12.71
C VAL A 390 4.78 4.05 12.92
N ALA A 391 4.43 2.80 12.62
CA ALA A 391 5.38 1.71 12.68
C ALA A 391 5.25 0.76 11.50
N LEU A 392 6.38 0.20 11.06
CA LEU A 392 6.51 -0.68 9.91
C LEU A 392 7.44 -1.84 10.22
N LEU A 393 7.13 -3.01 9.64
CA LEU A 393 8.02 -4.16 9.58
C LEU A 393 7.99 -4.74 8.16
N MET A 394 9.14 -4.78 7.51
CA MET A 394 9.33 -5.31 6.16
C MET A 394 10.21 -6.56 6.23
N THR A 395 9.72 -7.73 5.79
CA THR A 395 10.48 -8.98 5.93
C THR A 395 10.70 -9.75 4.64
N ASN A 396 9.90 -9.62 3.61
CA ASN A 396 9.89 -10.46 2.41
C ASN A 396 10.00 -11.97 2.72
N ALA A 397 9.08 -12.46 3.53
CA ALA A 397 8.93 -13.88 3.82
C ALA A 397 7.58 -14.40 3.33
N ARG A 398 7.42 -15.71 3.21
CA ARG A 398 6.17 -16.35 2.85
C ARG A 398 5.93 -17.60 3.69
N GLU A 399 4.64 -17.77 4.09
CA GLU A 399 4.16 -18.93 4.83
C GLU A 399 4.94 -19.21 6.13
N THR A 400 5.39 -18.12 6.77
CA THR A 400 6.09 -18.19 8.05
C THR A 400 5.19 -18.79 9.13
N PRO A 401 5.56 -19.92 9.75
CA PRO A 401 4.70 -20.64 10.69
C PRO A 401 4.27 -19.81 11.91
N LYS A 402 5.08 -18.82 12.28
CA LYS A 402 4.91 -17.98 13.47
C LYS A 402 4.71 -16.49 13.11
N TRP A 403 4.11 -16.22 11.96
CA TRP A 403 3.88 -14.85 11.52
C TRP A 403 3.15 -13.99 12.56
N ASN A 404 2.04 -14.52 13.10
CA ASN A 404 1.28 -13.78 14.11
C ASN A 404 2.12 -13.51 15.37
N GLU A 405 2.96 -14.46 15.80
CA GLU A 405 3.83 -14.30 16.96
C GLU A 405 4.90 -13.23 16.73
N LEU A 406 5.53 -13.22 15.54
CA LEU A 406 6.48 -12.18 15.14
C LEU A 406 5.81 -10.81 15.12
N PHE A 407 4.66 -10.71 14.46
CA PHE A 407 3.97 -9.45 14.26
C PHE A 407 3.38 -8.90 15.58
N ASP A 408 2.64 -9.72 16.33
CA ASP A 408 2.04 -9.33 17.62
C ASP A 408 3.13 -8.99 18.66
N GLY A 409 4.27 -9.68 18.61
CA GLY A 409 5.43 -9.39 19.47
C GLY A 409 6.04 -8.02 19.14
N TYR A 410 6.26 -7.74 17.87
CA TYR A 410 6.75 -6.43 17.43
C TYR A 410 5.78 -5.31 17.86
N GLU A 411 4.49 -5.47 17.59
CA GLU A 411 3.48 -4.48 17.98
C GLU A 411 3.41 -4.26 19.49
N ARG A 412 3.49 -5.34 20.29
CA ARG A 412 3.52 -5.27 21.74
C ARG A 412 4.73 -4.46 22.24
N ILE A 413 5.92 -4.71 21.69
CA ILE A 413 7.15 -3.98 22.05
C ILE A 413 6.97 -2.49 21.77
N VAL A 414 6.50 -2.12 20.58
CA VAL A 414 6.27 -0.72 20.23
C VAL A 414 5.25 -0.07 21.17
N ASN A 415 4.14 -0.74 21.46
CA ASN A 415 3.10 -0.19 22.33
C ASN A 415 3.56 -0.05 23.80
N GLN A 416 4.40 -0.97 24.30
CA GLN A 416 4.98 -0.91 25.63
C GLN A 416 6.12 0.12 25.75
N SER A 417 6.69 0.56 24.63
CA SER A 417 7.72 1.61 24.64
C SER A 417 7.18 3.02 24.91
N VAL A 418 5.87 3.21 24.82
CA VAL A 418 5.24 4.52 25.03
C VAL A 418 5.27 4.87 26.52
N LYS A 419 5.91 6.00 26.87
CA LYS A 419 5.82 6.56 28.23
C LYS A 419 4.41 7.08 28.46
N GLU A 420 3.81 6.66 29.58
CA GLU A 420 2.52 7.16 30.05
C GLU A 420 2.61 8.63 30.51
#